data_3da8d33e55bd5403ba3afc26dd6988f5
#
_entry.id   3da8d33e55bd5403ba3afc26dd6988f5
#
_cell.length_a   1.000
_cell.length_b   1.000
_cell.length_c   1.000
_cell.angle_alpha   90.00
_cell.angle_beta   90.00
_cell.angle_gamma   90.00
#
_symmetry.space_group_name_H-M   'P 1'
#
loop_
_entity.id
_entity.type
_entity.pdbx_description
1 polymer ?
#
loop_
_entity_poly.entity_id
_entity_poly.type
_entity_poly.pdbx_seq_one_letter_code
_entity_poly.pdbx_strand_id
1 'polypeptide(L)'
;FKQKTAYEIKECDWSSDVCSSDLGAIVISPLPGVTATKPGSGTKALPGYSAELLDHDAQRIDVGGGFLALTRPWPSMLRTIWGDDARYVQTYFSRWEARKDLYFPGDGAKRDTDQYFWILGRVDDVLNVAGHRIGTMEVESALVEHHAVAEAAVVGKTHDVKGQAIAAFVTLRDGFQQSARLRDELKKFVADKIGALARPDDILFSADLPKTRSGKIMRRLLRDIAEGRALGDTTTLADPGVVAALKTQYEDKES
;
A
#
# COMPACT_ATOMS: atom_id res chain seq x y z
N PHE A 1 -8.52 26.23 5.97
CA PHE A 1 -7.51 25.26 5.53
C PHE A 1 -6.35 25.34 6.52
N LYS A 2 -6.27 24.45 7.51
CA LYS A 2 -5.05 24.27 8.29
C LYS A 2 -4.02 23.61 7.39
N GLN A 3 -2.97 24.32 7.10
CA GLN A 3 -1.79 23.77 6.44
C GLN A 3 -1.21 22.69 7.35
N LYS A 4 -1.30 21.42 6.94
CA LYS A 4 -0.64 20.32 7.66
C LYS A 4 0.86 20.62 7.69
N THR A 5 1.46 20.60 8.87
CA THR A 5 2.90 20.79 9.02
C THR A 5 3.65 19.61 8.40
N ALA A 6 4.91 19.82 8.04
CA ALA A 6 5.76 18.74 7.48
C ALA A 6 5.83 17.49 8.40
N TYR A 7 5.45 17.61 9.66
CA TYR A 7 5.36 16.52 10.63
C TYR A 7 4.08 15.66 10.46
N GLU A 8 2.96 16.30 10.08
CA GLU A 8 1.70 15.59 9.79
C GLU A 8 1.72 14.89 8.41
N ILE A 9 2.65 15.26 7.54
CA ILE A 9 2.93 14.58 6.27
C ILE A 9 3.72 13.28 6.51
N LYS A 10 4.36 13.13 7.68
CA LYS A 10 5.14 11.95 8.05
C LYS A 10 4.31 10.66 8.25
N GLU A 11 3.01 10.78 8.51
CA GLU A 11 2.11 9.62 8.61
C GLU A 11 1.67 9.09 7.23
N CYS A 12 1.97 9.84 6.15
CA CYS A 12 1.91 9.35 4.78
C CYS A 12 3.35 9.13 4.28
N ASP A 13 4.09 8.24 4.94
CA ASP A 13 5.49 7.94 4.61
C ASP A 13 5.61 6.98 3.41
N TRP A 14 4.92 7.36 2.35
CA TRP A 14 4.96 6.64 1.09
C TRP A 14 6.21 6.93 0.26
N SER A 15 6.96 7.98 0.54
CA SER A 15 8.26 8.21 -0.08
C SER A 15 9.36 7.35 0.52
N SER A 16 9.30 7.02 1.81
CA SER A 16 10.29 6.16 2.45
C SER A 16 10.00 4.67 2.26
N ASP A 17 8.72 4.27 2.21
CA ASP A 17 8.35 2.88 2.03
C ASP A 17 8.63 2.35 0.62
N VAL A 18 8.51 3.20 -0.41
CA VAL A 18 8.78 2.83 -1.80
C VAL A 18 10.27 2.85 -2.13
N CYS A 19 11.06 3.62 -1.41
CA CYS A 19 12.40 3.96 -1.83
C CYS A 19 13.52 3.50 -0.88
N SER A 20 13.23 2.91 0.26
CA SER A 20 14.29 2.71 1.28
C SER A 20 14.70 1.27 1.55
N SER A 21 13.79 0.29 1.47
CA SER A 21 14.13 -1.07 1.91
C SER A 21 14.81 -1.91 0.84
N ASP A 22 14.22 -2.01 -0.33
CA ASP A 22 14.71 -2.84 -1.46
C ASP A 22 15.56 -2.05 -2.46
N LEU A 23 15.45 -0.72 -2.49
CA LEU A 23 16.29 0.14 -3.32
C LEU A 23 17.59 0.57 -2.60
N GLY A 24 17.65 0.41 -1.27
CA GLY A 24 18.81 0.80 -0.45
C GLY A 24 19.07 2.30 -0.41
N ALA A 25 18.17 3.12 -0.98
CA ALA A 25 18.27 4.58 -0.98
C ALA A 25 16.91 5.21 -1.34
N ILE A 26 16.79 6.51 -1.08
CA ILE A 26 15.68 7.33 -1.52
C ILE A 26 15.88 7.66 -3.00
N VAL A 27 14.94 7.28 -3.85
CA VAL A 27 15.02 7.48 -5.32
C VAL A 27 14.25 8.72 -5.76
N ILE A 28 13.09 8.99 -5.16
CA ILE A 28 12.21 10.11 -5.49
C ILE A 28 12.01 10.94 -4.23
N SER A 29 12.46 12.20 -4.24
CA SER A 29 12.35 13.10 -3.08
C SER A 29 12.59 14.55 -3.50
N PRO A 30 12.02 15.54 -2.81
CA PRO A 30 12.37 16.93 -3.05
C PRO A 30 13.81 17.22 -2.61
N LEU A 31 14.54 17.95 -3.44
CA LEU A 31 15.84 18.54 -3.07
C LEU A 31 15.56 19.91 -2.45
N PRO A 32 15.94 20.12 -1.16
CA PRO A 32 15.78 21.42 -0.49
C PRO A 32 16.42 22.56 -1.28
N GLY A 33 15.67 23.65 -1.49
CA GLY A 33 16.14 24.81 -2.24
C GLY A 33 16.21 24.66 -3.77
N VAL A 34 15.94 23.46 -4.32
CA VAL A 34 16.01 23.16 -5.75
C VAL A 34 14.66 22.74 -6.31
N THR A 35 13.95 21.85 -5.61
CA THR A 35 12.70 21.28 -6.11
C THR A 35 11.52 21.94 -5.40
N ALA A 36 10.63 22.61 -6.15
CA ALA A 36 9.36 23.06 -5.62
C ALA A 36 8.51 21.86 -5.21
N THR A 37 7.85 21.92 -4.08
CA THR A 37 7.00 20.83 -3.59
C THR A 37 5.56 20.98 -4.07
N LYS A 38 4.91 19.88 -4.41
CA LYS A 38 3.47 19.81 -4.66
C LYS A 38 2.84 18.91 -3.61
N PRO A 39 1.70 19.31 -2.99
CA PRO A 39 1.05 18.49 -1.97
C PRO A 39 0.77 17.07 -2.45
N GLY A 40 1.12 16.07 -1.65
CA GLY A 40 0.91 14.68 -1.98
C GLY A 40 1.86 14.07 -3.01
N SER A 41 2.80 14.84 -3.60
CA SER A 41 3.78 14.37 -4.57
C SER A 41 5.07 13.94 -3.90
N GLY A 42 5.65 12.81 -4.33
CA GLY A 42 7.03 12.43 -4.05
C GLY A 42 8.06 13.32 -4.74
N THR A 43 7.61 14.21 -5.63
CA THR A 43 8.37 15.11 -6.46
C THR A 43 9.08 14.44 -7.65
N LYS A 44 10.39 14.57 -7.80
CA LYS A 44 11.17 14.09 -8.95
C LYS A 44 12.21 13.06 -8.52
N ALA A 45 12.64 12.25 -9.47
CA ALA A 45 13.78 11.38 -9.23
C ALA A 45 15.02 12.20 -8.86
N LEU A 46 15.75 11.74 -7.86
CA LEU A 46 17.01 12.36 -7.46
C LEU A 46 18.09 12.18 -8.54
N PRO A 47 19.08 13.06 -8.62
CA PRO A 47 20.18 12.93 -9.56
C PRO A 47 20.86 11.56 -9.45
N GLY A 48 21.11 10.92 -10.60
CA GLY A 48 21.70 9.58 -10.66
C GLY A 48 20.69 8.44 -10.74
N TYR A 49 19.41 8.70 -10.47
CA TYR A 49 18.34 7.70 -10.62
C TYR A 49 17.55 7.93 -11.91
N SER A 50 17.15 6.86 -12.56
CA SER A 50 16.36 6.88 -13.79
C SER A 50 15.00 6.22 -13.53
N ALA A 51 14.08 6.97 -12.91
CA ALA A 51 12.71 6.55 -12.66
C ALA A 51 11.80 6.91 -13.83
N GLU A 52 11.08 5.93 -14.35
CA GLU A 52 10.13 6.07 -15.45
C GLU A 52 8.78 5.45 -15.10
N LEU A 53 7.72 5.94 -15.77
CA LEU A 53 6.43 5.24 -15.79
C LEU A 53 6.30 4.45 -17.08
N LEU A 54 5.92 3.19 -16.93
CA LEU A 54 5.74 2.27 -18.05
C LEU A 54 4.34 1.65 -18.01
N ASP A 55 3.82 1.30 -19.16
CA ASP A 55 2.60 0.53 -19.29
C ASP A 55 2.84 -0.99 -19.21
N HIS A 56 1.82 -1.80 -19.55
CA HIS A 56 1.92 -3.26 -19.55
C HIS A 56 2.92 -3.80 -20.59
N ASP A 57 3.15 -3.05 -21.66
CA ASP A 57 4.03 -3.40 -22.78
C ASP A 57 5.42 -2.77 -22.68
N ALA A 58 5.77 -2.26 -21.49
CA ALA A 58 7.02 -1.53 -21.22
C ALA A 58 7.19 -0.24 -22.07
N GLN A 59 6.08 0.34 -22.56
CA GLN A 59 6.14 1.63 -23.24
C GLN A 59 6.10 2.75 -22.21
N ARG A 60 6.90 3.79 -22.47
CA ARG A 60 7.00 4.95 -21.57
C ARG A 60 5.72 5.77 -21.56
N ILE A 61 5.28 6.15 -20.37
CA ILE A 61 4.17 7.06 -20.14
C ILE A 61 4.74 8.39 -19.63
N ASP A 62 4.63 9.45 -20.42
CA ASP A 62 5.13 10.77 -20.04
C ASP A 62 4.21 11.48 -19.04
N VAL A 63 2.90 11.36 -19.20
CA VAL A 63 1.88 11.94 -18.33
C VAL A 63 0.76 10.92 -18.12
N GLY A 64 0.37 10.70 -16.88
CA GLY A 64 -0.67 9.72 -16.53
C GLY A 64 -0.21 8.70 -15.50
N GLY A 65 -0.97 7.62 -15.35
CA GLY A 65 -0.70 6.54 -14.40
C GLY A 65 -0.07 5.33 -15.08
N GLY A 66 0.88 4.68 -14.37
CA GLY A 66 1.56 3.50 -14.87
C GLY A 66 2.33 2.76 -13.76
N PHE A 67 3.21 1.86 -14.17
CA PHE A 67 4.11 1.14 -13.28
C PHE A 67 5.41 1.93 -13.12
N LEU A 68 5.82 2.16 -11.88
CA LEU A 68 7.13 2.76 -11.61
C LEU A 68 8.22 1.74 -11.94
N ALA A 69 9.19 2.13 -12.75
CA ALA A 69 10.34 1.32 -13.10
C ALA A 69 11.64 2.12 -12.96
N LEU A 70 12.73 1.45 -12.56
CA LEU A 70 14.06 2.00 -12.64
C LEU A 70 14.74 1.40 -13.87
N THR A 71 15.17 2.28 -14.78
CA THR A 71 15.66 1.89 -16.12
C THR A 71 17.18 1.81 -16.19
N ARG A 72 17.87 2.11 -15.09
CA ARG A 72 19.34 2.01 -14.98
C ARG A 72 19.75 1.54 -13.60
N PRO A 73 20.84 0.77 -13.48
CA PRO A 73 21.42 0.43 -12.18
C PRO A 73 21.84 1.69 -11.40
N TRP A 74 21.82 1.60 -10.08
CA TRP A 74 22.27 2.66 -9.16
C TRP A 74 23.18 2.08 -8.08
N PRO A 75 24.01 2.87 -7.37
CA PRO A 75 25.06 2.38 -6.48
C PRO A 75 24.57 1.47 -5.34
N SER A 76 23.37 1.76 -4.78
CA SER A 76 22.76 0.99 -3.67
C SER A 76 21.84 -0.13 -4.14
N MET A 77 21.77 -0.40 -5.44
CA MET A 77 20.92 -1.46 -5.99
C MET A 77 21.21 -2.81 -5.32
N LEU A 78 20.16 -3.50 -4.90
CA LEU A 78 20.26 -4.86 -4.38
C LEU A 78 20.91 -5.77 -5.43
N ARG A 79 21.88 -6.58 -5.01
CA ARG A 79 22.58 -7.50 -5.92
C ARG A 79 21.88 -8.82 -6.07
N THR A 80 21.30 -9.33 -4.96
CA THR A 80 20.53 -10.56 -4.93
C THR A 80 19.80 -10.70 -3.58
N ILE A 81 18.95 -11.71 -3.46
CA ILE A 81 18.41 -12.19 -2.19
C ILE A 81 19.33 -13.31 -1.70
N TRP A 82 19.76 -13.25 -0.43
CA TRP A 82 20.67 -14.24 0.13
C TRP A 82 20.16 -15.68 -0.04
N GLY A 83 20.94 -16.49 -0.76
CA GLY A 83 20.61 -17.89 -1.03
C GLY A 83 19.48 -18.12 -2.03
N ASP A 84 18.95 -17.07 -2.70
CA ASP A 84 17.81 -17.20 -3.63
C ASP A 84 17.88 -16.18 -4.78
N ASP A 85 18.84 -16.35 -5.66
CA ASP A 85 19.03 -15.50 -6.84
C ASP A 85 17.83 -15.57 -7.80
N ALA A 86 17.20 -16.74 -7.91
CA ALA A 86 16.05 -16.94 -8.78
C ALA A 86 14.86 -16.08 -8.33
N ARG A 87 14.61 -16.01 -7.04
CA ARG A 87 13.58 -15.16 -6.46
C ARG A 87 13.87 -13.68 -6.68
N TYR A 88 15.14 -13.26 -6.61
CA TYR A 88 15.52 -11.87 -6.91
C TYR A 88 15.11 -11.47 -8.34
N VAL A 89 15.49 -12.28 -9.32
CA VAL A 89 15.14 -12.05 -10.72
C VAL A 89 13.63 -12.09 -10.92
N GLN A 90 12.96 -13.08 -10.36
CA GLN A 90 11.52 -13.23 -10.42
C GLN A 90 10.78 -12.03 -9.83
N THR A 91 11.21 -11.53 -8.69
CA THR A 91 10.53 -10.45 -7.98
C THR A 91 10.68 -9.11 -8.70
N TYR A 92 11.90 -8.79 -9.15
CA TYR A 92 12.21 -7.43 -9.60
C TYR A 92 12.38 -7.27 -11.09
N PHE A 93 12.57 -8.35 -11.87
CA PHE A 93 12.86 -8.27 -13.31
C PHE A 93 11.94 -9.09 -14.19
N SER A 94 10.90 -9.72 -13.63
CA SER A 94 9.98 -10.55 -14.41
C SER A 94 8.76 -9.82 -14.95
N ARG A 95 8.53 -8.58 -14.53
CA ARG A 95 7.32 -7.81 -14.89
C ARG A 95 7.12 -7.69 -16.40
N TRP A 96 8.18 -7.44 -17.14
CA TRP A 96 8.17 -7.32 -18.60
C TRP A 96 9.07 -8.39 -19.21
N GLU A 97 8.48 -9.35 -19.90
CA GLU A 97 9.25 -10.48 -20.48
C GLU A 97 10.31 -10.03 -21.49
N ALA A 98 9.98 -9.02 -22.30
CA ALA A 98 10.86 -8.48 -23.34
C ALA A 98 11.97 -7.54 -22.78
N ARG A 99 11.87 -7.12 -21.54
CA ARG A 99 12.73 -6.08 -20.94
C ARG A 99 13.24 -6.51 -19.56
N LYS A 100 14.13 -7.49 -19.53
CA LYS A 100 14.77 -8.01 -18.31
C LYS A 100 15.78 -7.05 -17.66
N ASP A 101 16.01 -5.89 -18.26
CA ASP A 101 16.86 -4.80 -17.78
C ASP A 101 16.11 -3.81 -16.88
N LEU A 102 14.79 -3.89 -16.82
CA LEU A 102 13.96 -2.96 -16.06
C LEU A 102 13.71 -3.49 -14.65
N TYR A 103 14.13 -2.72 -13.66
CA TYR A 103 13.84 -3.03 -12.25
C TYR A 103 12.45 -2.50 -11.87
N PHE A 104 11.58 -3.38 -11.38
CA PHE A 104 10.24 -3.07 -10.94
C PHE A 104 10.12 -3.22 -9.42
N PRO A 105 10.02 -2.11 -8.64
CA PRO A 105 9.89 -2.18 -7.19
C PRO A 105 8.51 -2.69 -6.71
N GLY A 106 7.56 -2.84 -7.62
CA GLY A 106 6.21 -3.30 -7.31
C GLY A 106 5.20 -2.17 -7.12
N ASP A 107 5.55 -0.93 -7.48
CA ASP A 107 4.74 0.25 -7.20
C ASP A 107 4.08 0.80 -8.45
N GLY A 108 2.82 1.25 -8.27
CA GLY A 108 2.11 2.09 -9.23
C GLY A 108 2.34 3.56 -8.91
N ALA A 109 2.47 4.38 -9.94
CA ALA A 109 2.60 5.82 -9.79
C ALA A 109 1.89 6.56 -10.92
N LYS A 110 1.65 7.85 -10.73
CA LYS A 110 1.25 8.77 -11.79
C LYS A 110 2.26 9.91 -11.91
N ARG A 111 2.36 10.49 -13.09
CA ARG A 111 3.22 11.62 -13.37
C ARG A 111 2.42 12.73 -14.04
N ASP A 112 2.65 13.97 -13.62
CA ASP A 112 2.01 15.14 -14.24
C ASP A 112 2.87 15.74 -15.37
N THR A 113 2.35 16.81 -15.97
CA THR A 113 3.04 17.55 -17.05
C THR A 113 4.35 18.20 -16.60
N ASP A 114 4.52 18.50 -15.31
CA ASP A 114 5.74 19.05 -14.73
C ASP A 114 6.73 17.95 -14.31
N GLN A 115 6.43 16.68 -14.65
CA GLN A 115 7.23 15.50 -14.35
C GLN A 115 7.34 15.17 -12.86
N TYR A 116 6.33 15.52 -12.07
CA TYR A 116 6.23 15.13 -10.67
C TYR A 116 5.58 13.77 -10.54
N PHE A 117 6.08 12.93 -9.62
CA PHE A 117 5.55 11.61 -9.33
C PHE A 117 4.62 11.63 -8.12
N TRP A 118 3.48 10.98 -8.23
CA TRP A 118 2.62 10.56 -7.14
C TRP A 118 2.64 9.05 -7.07
N ILE A 119 3.11 8.51 -5.96
CA ILE A 119 3.10 7.07 -5.74
C ILE A 119 1.69 6.68 -5.32
N LEU A 120 1.11 5.71 -6.01
CA LEU A 120 -0.26 5.25 -5.80
C LEU A 120 -0.32 4.02 -4.87
N GLY A 121 0.84 3.52 -4.45
CA GLY A 121 0.98 2.34 -3.64
C GLY A 121 1.44 1.12 -4.44
N ARG A 122 1.44 -0.04 -3.77
CA ARG A 122 1.82 -1.32 -4.38
C ARG A 122 0.81 -1.73 -5.45
N VAL A 123 1.31 -2.26 -6.55
CA VAL A 123 0.43 -2.75 -7.64
C VAL A 123 -0.37 -3.97 -7.21
N ASP A 124 0.18 -4.78 -6.31
CA ASP A 124 -0.48 -5.93 -5.69
C ASP A 124 -1.47 -5.55 -4.57
N ASP A 125 -1.44 -4.28 -4.11
CA ASP A 125 -2.40 -3.72 -3.15
C ASP A 125 -3.54 -2.92 -3.83
N VAL A 126 -3.58 -2.86 -5.17
CA VAL A 126 -4.71 -2.31 -5.91
C VAL A 126 -5.80 -3.37 -6.05
N LEU A 127 -6.96 -3.07 -5.51
CA LEU A 127 -8.13 -3.95 -5.55
C LEU A 127 -8.89 -3.78 -6.87
N ASN A 128 -9.39 -4.88 -7.40
CA ASN A 128 -10.29 -4.87 -8.56
C ASN A 128 -11.72 -5.22 -8.10
N VAL A 129 -12.47 -4.19 -7.74
CA VAL A 129 -13.84 -4.33 -7.25
C VAL A 129 -14.81 -4.02 -8.38
N ALA A 130 -15.54 -5.00 -8.84
CA ALA A 130 -16.51 -4.87 -9.95
C ALA A 130 -15.92 -4.21 -11.22
N GLY A 131 -14.66 -4.52 -11.55
CA GLY A 131 -13.95 -3.95 -12.69
C GLY A 131 -13.28 -2.59 -12.46
N HIS A 132 -13.44 -2.02 -11.28
CA HIS A 132 -12.82 -0.73 -10.91
C HIS A 132 -11.58 -0.96 -10.05
N ARG A 133 -10.53 -0.19 -10.34
CA ARG A 133 -9.29 -0.22 -9.55
C ARG A 133 -9.40 0.75 -8.37
N ILE A 134 -9.31 0.21 -7.17
CA ILE A 134 -9.37 0.96 -5.90
C ILE A 134 -8.06 0.74 -5.15
N GLY A 135 -7.38 1.82 -4.79
CA GLY A 135 -6.16 1.75 -3.97
C GLY A 135 -6.51 1.44 -2.52
N THR A 136 -5.86 0.44 -1.93
CA THR A 136 -6.05 0.13 -0.50
C THR A 136 -5.73 1.34 0.38
N MET A 137 -4.67 2.08 0.06
CA MET A 137 -4.25 3.28 0.79
C MET A 137 -5.29 4.41 0.76
N GLU A 138 -6.06 4.53 -0.30
CA GLU A 138 -7.13 5.54 -0.40
C GLU A 138 -8.26 5.22 0.61
N VAL A 139 -8.63 3.95 0.71
CA VAL A 139 -9.63 3.47 1.67
C VAL A 139 -9.11 3.56 3.11
N GLU A 140 -7.84 3.19 3.35
CA GLU A 140 -7.17 3.31 4.66
C GLU A 140 -7.14 4.78 5.11
N SER A 141 -6.74 5.70 4.23
CA SER A 141 -6.71 7.14 4.51
C SER A 141 -8.09 7.67 4.88
N ALA A 142 -9.14 7.29 4.13
CA ALA A 142 -10.49 7.67 4.45
C ALA A 142 -10.93 7.16 5.82
N LEU A 143 -10.61 5.90 6.16
CA LEU A 143 -10.94 5.34 7.48
C LEU A 143 -10.23 6.09 8.62
N VAL A 144 -8.94 6.40 8.48
CA VAL A 144 -8.14 7.09 9.52
C VAL A 144 -8.58 8.55 9.71
N GLU A 145 -9.21 9.19 8.72
CA GLU A 145 -9.81 10.50 8.89
C GLU A 145 -11.04 10.50 9.83
N HIS A 146 -11.65 9.35 10.06
CA HIS A 146 -12.76 9.24 11.00
C HIS A 146 -12.24 9.34 12.43
N HIS A 147 -12.89 10.19 13.24
CA HIS A 147 -12.45 10.53 14.61
C HIS A 147 -12.29 9.34 15.56
N ALA A 148 -13.01 8.24 15.33
CA ALA A 148 -12.93 7.03 16.14
C ALA A 148 -11.77 6.09 15.75
N VAL A 149 -11.12 6.30 14.59
CA VAL A 149 -10.11 5.39 14.05
C VAL A 149 -8.71 5.86 14.39
N ALA A 150 -7.91 4.99 14.99
CA ALA A 150 -6.49 5.22 15.24
C ALA A 150 -5.64 4.75 14.06
N GLU A 151 -5.90 3.54 13.57
CA GLU A 151 -5.15 2.91 12.49
C GLU A 151 -6.09 2.02 11.66
N ALA A 152 -5.81 1.89 10.37
CA ALA A 152 -6.55 1.02 9.47
C ALA A 152 -5.61 0.32 8.49
N ALA A 153 -5.93 -0.92 8.15
CA ALA A 153 -5.31 -1.66 7.05
C ALA A 153 -6.39 -2.29 6.19
N VAL A 154 -6.21 -2.23 4.88
CA VAL A 154 -7.19 -2.71 3.91
C VAL A 154 -6.56 -3.77 3.01
N VAL A 155 -7.27 -4.85 2.79
CA VAL A 155 -6.90 -5.92 1.87
C VAL A 155 -8.08 -6.34 1.00
N GLY A 156 -7.78 -6.92 -0.14
CA GLY A 156 -8.79 -7.59 -0.96
C GLY A 156 -9.01 -9.02 -0.49
N LYS A 157 -10.24 -9.47 -0.54
CA LYS A 157 -10.61 -10.89 -0.47
C LYS A 157 -11.38 -11.30 -1.72
N THR A 158 -11.29 -12.55 -2.07
CA THR A 158 -12.03 -13.12 -3.23
C THR A 158 -13.53 -12.97 -3.00
N HIS A 159 -14.26 -12.59 -4.06
CA HIS A 159 -15.71 -12.45 -4.04
C HIS A 159 -16.31 -12.89 -5.38
N ASP A 160 -17.27 -13.82 -5.35
CA ASP A 160 -17.80 -14.50 -6.53
C ASP A 160 -18.39 -13.56 -7.59
N VAL A 161 -19.02 -12.47 -7.17
CA VAL A 161 -19.71 -11.53 -8.08
C VAL A 161 -18.85 -10.33 -8.44
N LYS A 162 -18.09 -9.78 -7.47
CA LYS A 162 -17.32 -8.54 -7.67
C LYS A 162 -15.87 -8.78 -8.11
N GLY A 163 -15.44 -10.05 -8.17
CA GLY A 163 -14.04 -10.44 -8.31
C GLY A 163 -13.29 -10.28 -6.99
N GLN A 164 -13.23 -9.07 -6.44
CA GLN A 164 -12.70 -8.80 -5.10
C GLN A 164 -13.68 -7.98 -4.27
N ALA A 165 -13.69 -8.24 -2.95
CA ALA A 165 -14.36 -7.46 -1.91
C ALA A 165 -13.31 -6.78 -1.03
N ILE A 166 -13.70 -5.69 -0.41
CA ILE A 166 -12.83 -4.87 0.47
C ILE A 166 -12.99 -5.35 1.90
N ALA A 167 -11.93 -5.85 2.52
CA ALA A 167 -11.84 -6.17 3.94
C ALA A 167 -10.94 -5.14 4.65
N ALA A 168 -11.49 -4.46 5.64
CA ALA A 168 -10.78 -3.47 6.44
C ALA A 168 -10.56 -3.98 7.86
N PHE A 169 -9.36 -3.79 8.39
CA PHE A 169 -8.98 -4.05 9.77
C PHE A 169 -8.72 -2.72 10.46
N VAL A 170 -9.40 -2.45 11.56
CA VAL A 170 -9.45 -1.12 12.17
C VAL A 170 -9.12 -1.19 13.65
N THR A 171 -8.16 -0.40 14.07
CA THR A 171 -7.87 -0.13 15.48
C THR A 171 -8.55 1.18 15.88
N LEU A 172 -9.32 1.14 16.97
CA LEU A 172 -10.04 2.31 17.47
C LEU A 172 -9.14 3.14 18.39
N ARG A 173 -9.44 4.44 18.44
CA ARG A 173 -8.84 5.35 19.43
C ARG A 173 -9.40 5.06 20.83
N ASP A 174 -8.65 5.45 21.86
CA ASP A 174 -9.10 5.37 23.25
C ASP A 174 -10.45 6.07 23.42
N GLY A 175 -11.32 5.44 24.21
CA GLY A 175 -12.68 5.92 24.48
C GLY A 175 -13.75 5.47 23.49
N PHE A 176 -13.38 4.82 22.38
CA PHE A 176 -14.33 4.22 21.44
C PHE A 176 -14.43 2.71 21.62
N GLN A 177 -15.64 2.19 21.48
CA GLN A 177 -15.91 0.76 21.58
C GLN A 177 -16.43 0.21 20.27
N GLN A 178 -16.04 -1.01 19.97
CA GLN A 178 -16.55 -1.72 18.80
C GLN A 178 -18.05 -1.95 18.90
N SER A 179 -18.76 -1.66 17.83
CA SER A 179 -20.21 -1.88 17.71
C SER A 179 -20.63 -2.06 16.26
N ALA A 180 -21.76 -2.71 16.03
CA ALA A 180 -22.37 -2.82 14.70
C ALA A 180 -22.65 -1.43 14.10
N ARG A 181 -23.15 -0.51 14.94
CA ARG A 181 -23.43 0.87 14.53
C ARG A 181 -22.18 1.60 14.02
N LEU A 182 -21.08 1.52 14.77
CA LEU A 182 -19.82 2.16 14.34
C LEU A 182 -19.28 1.53 13.05
N ARG A 183 -19.43 0.20 12.88
CA ARG A 183 -19.07 -0.49 11.64
C ARG A 183 -19.83 0.06 10.44
N ASP A 184 -21.15 0.22 10.57
CA ASP A 184 -21.98 0.76 9.47
C ASP A 184 -21.69 2.25 9.21
N GLU A 185 -21.40 3.03 10.25
CA GLU A 185 -20.98 4.43 10.16
C GLU A 185 -19.65 4.55 9.37
N LEU A 186 -18.64 3.74 9.69
CA LEU A 186 -17.36 3.71 8.97
C LEU A 186 -17.52 3.29 7.50
N LYS A 187 -18.34 2.27 7.23
CA LYS A 187 -18.66 1.86 5.85
C LYS A 187 -19.30 2.98 5.05
N LYS A 188 -20.25 3.68 5.66
CA LYS A 188 -20.91 4.82 5.03
C LYS A 188 -19.93 5.99 4.83
N PHE A 189 -19.11 6.29 5.82
CA PHE A 189 -18.12 7.36 5.77
C PHE A 189 -17.15 7.19 4.59
N VAL A 190 -16.64 5.97 4.37
CA VAL A 190 -15.79 5.66 3.21
C VAL A 190 -16.56 5.83 1.90
N ALA A 191 -17.80 5.33 1.84
CA ALA A 191 -18.64 5.46 0.64
C ALA A 191 -18.94 6.92 0.29
N ASP A 192 -19.20 7.76 1.28
CA ASP A 192 -19.47 9.20 1.11
C ASP A 192 -18.21 9.97 0.66
N LYS A 193 -17.02 9.52 1.09
CA LYS A 193 -15.75 10.18 0.76
C LYS A 193 -15.18 9.80 -0.60
N ILE A 194 -15.19 8.52 -0.94
CA ILE A 194 -14.52 8.00 -2.14
C ILE A 194 -15.54 7.57 -3.19
N GLY A 195 -16.66 6.99 -2.74
CA GLY A 195 -17.70 6.46 -3.60
C GLY A 195 -18.18 5.08 -3.15
N ALA A 196 -19.36 4.68 -3.61
CA ALA A 196 -20.04 3.44 -3.19
C ALA A 196 -19.23 2.17 -3.45
N LEU A 197 -18.38 2.16 -4.50
CA LEU A 197 -17.54 1.01 -4.86
C LEU A 197 -16.39 0.79 -3.87
N ALA A 198 -15.93 1.84 -3.20
CA ALA A 198 -14.87 1.77 -2.20
C ALA A 198 -15.39 1.39 -0.80
N ARG A 199 -16.71 1.26 -0.63
CA ARG A 199 -17.33 0.85 0.63
C ARG A 199 -16.82 -0.51 1.05
N PRO A 200 -16.19 -0.65 2.26
CA PRO A 200 -15.76 -1.95 2.76
C PRO A 200 -16.92 -2.92 2.91
N ASP A 201 -16.75 -4.13 2.39
CA ASP A 201 -17.71 -5.22 2.61
C ASP A 201 -17.64 -5.68 4.06
N ASP A 202 -16.41 -5.81 4.58
CA ASP A 202 -16.14 -6.19 5.95
C ASP A 202 -15.27 -5.17 6.66
N ILE A 203 -15.60 -4.92 7.93
CA ILE A 203 -14.75 -4.21 8.89
C ILE A 203 -14.59 -5.09 10.11
N LEU A 204 -13.35 -5.41 10.48
CA LEU A 204 -12.95 -6.08 11.70
C LEU A 204 -12.25 -5.10 12.60
N PHE A 205 -12.71 -5.01 13.85
CA PHE A 205 -12.03 -4.22 14.86
C PHE A 205 -10.96 -5.08 15.55
N SER A 206 -9.78 -4.53 15.73
CA SER A 206 -8.65 -5.17 16.40
C SER A 206 -8.02 -4.24 17.40
N ALA A 207 -7.46 -4.79 18.46
CA ALA A 207 -6.70 -4.00 19.44
C ALA A 207 -5.40 -3.47 18.83
N ASP A 208 -4.77 -4.23 17.92
CA ASP A 208 -3.60 -3.82 17.14
C ASP A 208 -3.62 -4.54 15.78
N LEU A 209 -2.79 -4.08 14.85
CA LEU A 209 -2.58 -4.70 13.55
C LEU A 209 -1.28 -5.52 13.53
N PRO A 210 -1.21 -6.63 12.77
CA PRO A 210 0.02 -7.41 12.67
C PRO A 210 1.11 -6.58 11.99
N LYS A 211 2.21 -6.35 12.71
CA LYS A 211 3.34 -5.54 12.27
C LYS A 211 4.64 -6.33 12.31
N THR A 212 5.56 -5.96 11.44
CA THR A 212 6.96 -6.38 11.56
C THR A 212 7.62 -5.71 12.76
N ARG A 213 8.79 -6.18 13.17
CA ARG A 213 9.60 -5.53 14.23
C ARG A 213 9.98 -4.08 13.90
N SER A 214 9.96 -3.69 12.63
CA SER A 214 10.17 -2.31 12.18
C SER A 214 8.88 -1.46 12.14
N GLY A 215 7.73 -2.00 12.58
CA GLY A 215 6.45 -1.29 12.63
C GLY A 215 5.63 -1.34 11.33
N LYS A 216 6.09 -2.04 10.29
CA LYS A 216 5.36 -2.14 9.01
C LYS A 216 4.22 -3.15 9.10
N ILE A 217 3.01 -2.75 8.72
CA ILE A 217 1.82 -3.62 8.69
C ILE A 217 2.02 -4.77 7.70
N MET A 218 1.76 -5.98 8.17
CA MET A 218 1.90 -7.21 7.38
C MET A 218 0.59 -7.54 6.64
N ARG A 219 0.26 -6.77 5.60
CA ARG A 219 -1.00 -6.93 4.81
C ARG A 219 -1.17 -8.34 4.25
N ARG A 220 -0.08 -9.05 3.97
CA ARG A 220 -0.15 -10.44 3.54
C ARG A 220 -0.87 -11.33 4.56
N LEU A 221 -0.54 -11.20 5.85
CA LEU A 221 -1.20 -11.98 6.91
C LEU A 221 -2.66 -11.57 7.07
N LEU A 222 -2.98 -10.29 6.95
CA LEU A 222 -4.36 -9.80 6.97
C LEU A 222 -5.19 -10.36 5.80
N ARG A 223 -4.57 -10.50 4.62
CA ARG A 223 -5.21 -11.13 3.45
C ARG A 223 -5.44 -12.63 3.70
N ASP A 224 -4.44 -13.34 4.24
CA ASP A 224 -4.59 -14.76 4.59
C ASP A 224 -5.75 -14.98 5.59
N ILE A 225 -5.89 -14.09 6.59
CA ILE A 225 -7.00 -14.11 7.54
C ILE A 225 -8.33 -13.83 6.83
N ALA A 226 -8.42 -12.77 6.02
CA ALA A 226 -9.63 -12.37 5.31
C ALA A 226 -10.13 -13.41 4.30
N GLU A 227 -9.27 -14.31 3.85
CA GLU A 227 -9.60 -15.41 2.96
C GLU A 227 -9.69 -16.77 3.64
N GLY A 228 -9.60 -16.81 4.99
CA GLY A 228 -9.65 -18.07 5.74
C GLY A 228 -8.51 -19.04 5.43
N ARG A 229 -7.39 -18.53 4.89
CA ARG A 229 -6.24 -19.35 4.49
C ARG A 229 -5.30 -19.64 5.67
N ALA A 230 -4.47 -20.67 5.50
CA ALA A 230 -3.34 -20.89 6.40
C ALA A 230 -2.39 -19.70 6.35
N LEU A 231 -1.93 -19.25 7.52
CA LEU A 231 -1.00 -18.13 7.61
C LEU A 231 0.34 -18.52 6.96
N GLY A 232 0.85 -17.63 6.10
CA GLY A 232 2.19 -17.77 5.56
C GLY A 232 3.28 -17.50 6.60
N ASP A 233 4.50 -17.16 6.14
CA ASP A 233 5.64 -16.90 7.00
C ASP A 233 5.37 -15.78 8.03
N THR A 234 5.56 -16.08 9.31
CA THR A 234 5.36 -15.18 10.46
C THR A 234 6.65 -14.81 11.18
N THR A 235 7.81 -15.19 10.67
CA THR A 235 9.14 -15.05 11.34
C THR A 235 9.50 -13.60 11.66
N THR A 236 9.00 -12.64 10.89
CA THR A 236 9.27 -11.20 11.08
C THR A 236 8.21 -10.49 11.94
N LEU A 237 7.19 -11.20 12.37
CA LEU A 237 6.08 -10.67 13.16
C LEU A 237 6.56 -10.21 14.54
N ALA A 238 6.14 -9.02 14.96
CA ALA A 238 6.50 -8.46 16.26
C ALA A 238 5.76 -9.16 17.40
N ASP A 239 4.45 -9.38 17.23
CA ASP A 239 3.58 -10.04 18.20
C ASP A 239 2.68 -11.09 17.52
N PRO A 240 2.94 -12.39 17.72
CA PRO A 240 2.09 -13.47 17.20
C PRO A 240 0.68 -13.49 17.79
N GLY A 241 0.47 -12.93 18.99
CA GLY A 241 -0.83 -12.90 19.68
C GLY A 241 -1.88 -12.09 18.91
N VAL A 242 -1.47 -11.02 18.24
CA VAL A 242 -2.35 -10.18 17.42
C VAL A 242 -2.98 -10.99 16.28
N VAL A 243 -2.18 -11.79 15.60
CA VAL A 243 -2.65 -12.60 14.47
C VAL A 243 -3.57 -13.71 14.94
N ALA A 244 -3.24 -14.38 16.07
CA ALA A 244 -4.09 -15.42 16.64
C ALA A 244 -5.47 -14.87 17.04
N ALA A 245 -5.51 -13.70 17.70
CA ALA A 245 -6.75 -13.04 18.09
C ALA A 245 -7.61 -12.66 16.88
N LEU A 246 -7.01 -12.08 15.84
CA LEU A 246 -7.70 -11.72 14.60
C LEU A 246 -8.27 -12.94 13.87
N LYS A 247 -7.52 -14.04 13.81
CA LYS A 247 -7.97 -15.28 13.18
C LYS A 247 -9.20 -15.85 13.89
N THR A 248 -9.14 -15.98 15.21
CA THR A 248 -10.29 -16.45 16.01
C THR A 248 -11.52 -15.56 15.80
N GLN A 249 -11.34 -14.25 15.85
CA GLN A 249 -12.44 -13.30 15.64
C GLN A 249 -13.05 -13.37 14.23
N TYR A 250 -12.25 -13.72 13.22
CA TYR A 250 -12.74 -13.89 11.85
C TYR A 250 -13.53 -15.20 11.71
N GLU A 251 -13.03 -16.30 12.29
CA GLU A 251 -13.69 -17.60 12.30
C GLU A 251 -15.05 -17.57 13.02
N ASP A 252 -15.14 -16.86 14.16
CA ASP A 252 -16.39 -16.65 14.91
C ASP A 252 -17.46 -15.85 14.15
N LYS A 253 -17.03 -15.05 13.17
CA LYS A 253 -17.96 -14.25 12.35
C LYS A 253 -18.56 -15.05 11.19
N GLU A 254 -17.86 -16.06 10.69
CA GLU A 254 -18.30 -16.90 9.57
C GLU A 254 -19.13 -18.13 10.04
N SER A 255 -19.13 -18.43 11.36
CA SER A 255 -19.97 -19.47 11.99
C SER A 255 -21.33 -18.94 12.38
#